data_376261da9806c1132c8ecd0b4089a99d
#
_entry.id   376261da9806c1132c8ecd0b4089a99d
#
_cell.length_a   1.000
_cell.length_b   1.000
_cell.length_c   1.000
_cell.angle_alpha   90.00
_cell.angle_beta   90.00
_cell.angle_gamma   90.00
#
_symmetry.space_group_name_H-M   'P 1'
#
loop_
_entity.id
_entity.type
_entity.pdbx_description
1 polymer ?
#
loop_
_entity_poly.entity_id
_entity_poly.type
_entity_poly.pdbx_seq_one_letter_code
_entity_poly.pdbx_strand_id
1 'polypeptide(L)'
;METYILSLDQGTTSSRAILFNKNGEIIHVAQKEFTQHFPKPGWVEHNANEIWGSILSVIASCLSESGVKPNQIAGIGITNQRETAVVWDKESGQPVYNAIVWQSRQTAGICEELKQKGYNDIFREKTGLLIDAYFSGTKVKWILDNVEGAREKADNGQLLFGTIDTWLIWKLSGGKAHVTDYTNASRTLMYNIHELKWDEELLNYLTVPKSMLPEVKPSSEVYANTVDYHFFGQEIPIAGAAGDQQAALFGQACYEEGMAKNTYGTGCFMLMNTGEKAIRSENGLLTTIAWGIDGKVEYALEGSIFVAGSAVQWLRDGLRMFQDAKESETYASRVESTDGVYVVPAFVGLGTPYWDSDVRGAVFGLTRGTSKEHFVRATLESLAYQTKDVLAAMEADSGISLKTLRVDGGAVKNNFLMEFQSNILGVPVERPEVNETTALGAAYLAGLAVGYWKDRSEISTQWKLEKRFEPSMEEAQRDELYTGWKKAVKAAMAFK
;
A
#
# COMPACT_ATOMS: atom_id res chain seq x y z
N MET A 1 21.52 -26.72 -9.94
CA MET A 1 20.74 -26.62 -8.69
C MET A 1 19.69 -25.54 -8.92
N GLU A 2 18.44 -25.85 -8.67
CA GLU A 2 17.35 -24.87 -8.79
C GLU A 2 17.50 -23.78 -7.74
N THR A 3 17.27 -22.54 -8.12
CA THR A 3 17.39 -21.37 -7.24
C THR A 3 16.09 -20.60 -7.20
N TYR A 4 15.92 -19.82 -6.15
CA TYR A 4 14.68 -19.12 -5.83
C TYR A 4 14.96 -17.69 -5.39
N ILE A 5 13.95 -16.83 -5.47
CA ILE A 5 13.94 -15.53 -4.80
C ILE A 5 13.05 -15.61 -3.56
N LEU A 6 13.56 -15.14 -2.45
CA LEU A 6 12.81 -14.99 -1.21
C LEU A 6 12.23 -13.57 -1.13
N SER A 7 10.91 -13.46 -1.05
CA SER A 7 10.23 -12.20 -0.77
C SER A 7 9.81 -12.13 0.69
N LEU A 8 10.15 -11.04 1.35
CA LEU A 8 9.68 -10.70 2.69
C LEU A 8 8.63 -9.60 2.58
N ASP A 9 7.41 -9.93 2.92
CA ASP A 9 6.26 -9.03 2.86
C ASP A 9 5.81 -8.70 4.29
N GLN A 10 6.21 -7.53 4.77
CA GLN A 10 5.87 -7.06 6.10
C GLN A 10 4.63 -6.17 6.03
N GLY A 11 3.46 -6.76 6.28
CA GLY A 11 2.17 -6.08 6.25
C GLY A 11 1.79 -5.42 7.57
N THR A 12 0.60 -4.83 7.59
CA THR A 12 0.07 -4.13 8.79
C THR A 12 -0.28 -5.10 9.93
N THR A 13 -0.73 -6.31 9.61
CA THR A 13 -1.19 -7.27 10.61
C THR A 13 -0.33 -8.53 10.70
N SER A 14 0.46 -8.81 9.69
CA SER A 14 1.27 -10.02 9.62
C SER A 14 2.51 -9.83 8.76
N SER A 15 3.50 -10.67 9.03
CA SER A 15 4.70 -10.80 8.21
C SER A 15 4.66 -12.12 7.44
N ARG A 16 5.12 -12.09 6.19
CA ARG A 16 5.16 -13.26 5.31
C ARG A 16 6.53 -13.45 4.69
N ALA A 17 6.90 -14.70 4.46
CA ALA A 17 8.03 -15.10 3.63
C ALA A 17 7.49 -15.97 2.49
N ILE A 18 7.79 -15.62 1.25
CA ILE A 18 7.28 -16.29 0.07
C ILE A 18 8.45 -16.61 -0.85
N LEU A 19 8.57 -17.87 -1.26
CA LEU A 19 9.55 -18.34 -2.22
C LEU A 19 8.95 -18.38 -3.62
N PHE A 20 9.64 -17.74 -4.58
CA PHE A 20 9.28 -17.74 -6.00
C PHE A 20 10.35 -18.46 -6.83
N ASN A 21 9.91 -19.25 -7.80
CA ASN A 21 10.79 -19.87 -8.79
C ASN A 21 11.02 -18.94 -10.00
N LYS A 22 11.79 -19.41 -10.96
CA LYS A 22 12.14 -18.66 -12.18
C LYS A 22 10.92 -18.28 -13.03
N ASN A 23 9.83 -19.01 -12.93
CA ASN A 23 8.57 -18.73 -13.63
C ASN A 23 7.64 -17.75 -12.88
N GLY A 24 8.07 -17.23 -11.72
CA GLY A 24 7.23 -16.38 -10.89
C GLY A 24 6.15 -17.14 -10.11
N GLU A 25 6.25 -18.47 -10.04
CA GLU A 25 5.31 -19.31 -9.31
C GLU A 25 5.67 -19.38 -7.83
N ILE A 26 4.65 -19.42 -6.98
CA ILE A 26 4.80 -19.57 -5.54
C ILE A 26 5.17 -21.02 -5.20
N ILE A 27 6.31 -21.21 -4.57
CA ILE A 27 6.78 -22.50 -4.09
C ILE A 27 6.32 -22.75 -2.66
N HIS A 28 6.41 -21.76 -1.80
CA HIS A 28 5.96 -21.84 -0.41
C HIS A 28 5.64 -20.48 0.18
N VAL A 29 4.73 -20.45 1.15
CA VAL A 29 4.34 -19.28 1.93
C VAL A 29 4.37 -19.62 3.41
N ALA A 30 5.06 -18.80 4.20
CA ALA A 30 4.97 -18.80 5.65
C ALA A 30 4.45 -17.43 6.12
N GLN A 31 3.56 -17.43 7.10
CA GLN A 31 2.93 -16.21 7.62
C GLN A 31 2.86 -16.24 9.14
N LYS A 32 3.05 -15.09 9.76
CA LYS A 32 2.89 -14.91 11.19
C LYS A 32 2.31 -13.55 11.51
N GLU A 33 1.26 -13.52 12.30
CA GLU A 33 0.66 -12.31 12.87
C GLU A 33 1.53 -11.77 14.02
N PHE A 34 1.37 -10.48 14.31
CA PHE A 34 1.99 -9.82 15.46
C PHE A 34 0.98 -8.87 16.12
N THR A 35 1.28 -8.48 17.35
CA THR A 35 0.36 -7.71 18.19
C THR A 35 0.16 -6.29 17.68
N GLN A 36 -1.09 -5.86 17.64
CA GLN A 36 -1.50 -4.48 17.38
C GLN A 36 -1.66 -3.76 18.73
N HIS A 37 -1.08 -2.57 18.87
CA HIS A 37 -1.17 -1.76 20.08
C HIS A 37 -2.00 -0.51 19.83
N PHE A 38 -2.97 -0.25 20.72
CA PHE A 38 -3.87 0.91 20.65
C PHE A 38 -3.80 1.69 21.97
N PRO A 39 -2.70 2.46 22.23
CA PRO A 39 -2.48 3.09 23.54
C PRO A 39 -3.53 4.11 23.94
N LYS A 40 -4.09 4.80 22.94
CA LYS A 40 -5.18 5.78 23.11
C LYS A 40 -6.13 5.72 21.89
N PRO A 41 -7.36 6.25 22.00
CA PRO A 41 -8.26 6.31 20.85
C PRO A 41 -7.60 6.95 19.62
N GLY A 42 -7.64 6.26 18.49
CA GLY A 42 -7.03 6.68 17.21
C GLY A 42 -5.52 6.46 17.12
N TRP A 43 -4.85 5.98 18.16
CA TRP A 43 -3.43 5.64 18.10
C TRP A 43 -3.25 4.18 17.72
N VAL A 44 -2.32 3.94 16.81
CA VAL A 44 -1.96 2.59 16.37
C VAL A 44 -0.43 2.47 16.35
N GLU A 45 0.07 1.48 17.08
CA GLU A 45 1.50 1.24 17.22
C GLU A 45 1.83 -0.24 17.08
N HIS A 46 3.06 -0.52 16.61
CA HIS A 46 3.64 -1.85 16.57
C HIS A 46 4.95 -1.88 17.37
N ASN A 47 5.24 -3.02 17.97
CA ASN A 47 6.55 -3.27 18.54
C ASN A 47 7.52 -3.68 17.43
N ALA A 48 8.51 -2.84 17.14
CA ALA A 48 9.46 -3.08 16.06
C ALA A 48 10.30 -4.36 16.27
N ASN A 49 10.61 -4.71 17.50
CA ASN A 49 11.31 -5.97 17.81
C ASN A 49 10.40 -7.19 17.58
N GLU A 50 9.12 -7.08 17.85
CA GLU A 50 8.14 -8.14 17.53
C GLU A 50 7.98 -8.34 16.02
N ILE A 51 7.95 -7.25 15.24
CA ILE A 51 7.99 -7.30 13.77
C ILE A 51 9.25 -8.05 13.31
N TRP A 52 10.41 -7.68 13.83
CA TRP A 52 11.67 -8.36 13.50
C TRP A 52 11.63 -9.85 13.85
N GLY A 53 11.18 -10.19 15.04
CA GLY A 53 10.99 -11.59 15.47
C GLY A 53 10.04 -12.38 14.57
N SER A 54 8.97 -11.75 14.10
CA SER A 54 8.04 -12.36 13.14
C SER A 54 8.68 -12.63 11.79
N ILE A 55 9.53 -11.73 11.29
CA ILE A 55 10.29 -11.93 10.05
C ILE A 55 11.25 -13.10 10.17
N LEU A 56 12.02 -13.20 11.26
CA LEU A 56 12.91 -14.35 11.50
C LEU A 56 12.12 -15.65 11.56
N SER A 57 10.97 -15.63 12.21
CA SER A 57 10.09 -16.81 12.34
C SER A 57 9.58 -17.28 10.97
N VAL A 58 9.10 -16.37 10.10
CA VAL A 58 8.59 -16.78 8.79
C VAL A 58 9.70 -17.20 7.84
N ILE A 59 10.90 -16.63 7.94
CA ILE A 59 12.08 -17.11 7.20
C ILE A 59 12.39 -18.56 7.57
N ALA A 60 12.50 -18.84 8.87
CA ALA A 60 12.80 -20.18 9.36
C ALA A 60 11.73 -21.21 8.94
N SER A 61 10.45 -20.86 9.12
CA SER A 61 9.33 -21.74 8.72
C SER A 61 9.31 -21.96 7.20
N CYS A 62 9.49 -20.90 6.42
CA CYS A 62 9.48 -21.00 4.96
C CYS A 62 10.55 -21.94 4.43
N LEU A 63 11.78 -21.87 4.96
CA LEU A 63 12.88 -22.74 4.56
C LEU A 63 12.67 -24.17 5.05
N SER A 64 12.27 -24.35 6.31
CA SER A 64 12.10 -25.70 6.88
C SER A 64 10.95 -26.48 6.24
N GLU A 65 9.83 -25.82 5.98
CA GLU A 65 8.63 -26.44 5.41
C GLU A 65 8.73 -26.68 3.90
N SER A 66 9.40 -25.78 3.16
CA SER A 66 9.64 -25.96 1.72
C SER A 66 10.75 -26.97 1.40
N GLY A 67 11.66 -27.20 2.34
CA GLY A 67 12.87 -27.99 2.11
C GLY A 67 13.93 -27.26 1.27
N VAL A 68 13.70 -25.99 0.91
CA VAL A 68 14.67 -25.16 0.17
C VAL A 68 15.83 -24.79 1.10
N LYS A 69 17.04 -25.00 0.63
CA LYS A 69 18.25 -24.70 1.40
C LYS A 69 18.64 -23.22 1.21
N PRO A 70 19.25 -22.58 2.22
CA PRO A 70 19.69 -21.19 2.13
C PRO A 70 20.56 -20.86 0.92
N ASN A 71 21.44 -21.79 0.50
CA ASN A 71 22.29 -21.62 -0.67
C ASN A 71 21.55 -21.71 -2.03
N GLN A 72 20.26 -22.01 -2.01
CA GLN A 72 19.39 -21.97 -3.19
C GLN A 72 18.67 -20.62 -3.33
N ILE A 73 18.82 -19.71 -2.37
CA ILE A 73 18.23 -18.37 -2.43
C ILE A 73 19.20 -17.45 -3.13
N ALA A 74 18.82 -16.96 -4.30
CA ALA A 74 19.64 -16.08 -5.12
C ALA A 74 19.62 -14.62 -4.60
N GLY A 75 18.54 -14.20 -3.96
CA GLY A 75 18.38 -12.86 -3.39
C GLY A 75 17.10 -12.71 -2.58
N ILE A 76 17.05 -11.63 -1.81
CA ILE A 76 15.90 -11.25 -0.98
C ILE A 76 15.32 -9.95 -1.50
N GLY A 77 14.01 -9.93 -1.73
CA GLY A 77 13.22 -8.73 -1.94
C GLY A 77 12.39 -8.40 -0.72
N ILE A 78 12.27 -7.12 -0.39
CA ILE A 78 11.50 -6.64 0.76
C ILE A 78 10.38 -5.75 0.25
N THR A 79 9.18 -6.01 0.72
CA THR A 79 8.06 -5.08 0.61
C THR A 79 7.42 -4.89 1.98
N ASN A 80 6.82 -3.74 2.22
CA ASN A 80 6.43 -3.36 3.56
C ASN A 80 5.19 -2.46 3.55
N GLN A 81 4.46 -2.50 4.68
CA GLN A 81 3.56 -1.41 5.03
C GLN A 81 4.32 -0.09 4.98
N ARG A 82 3.80 0.87 4.22
CA ARG A 82 4.47 2.16 4.02
C ARG A 82 4.28 3.08 5.22
N GLU A 83 5.02 4.17 5.28
CA GLU A 83 4.93 5.31 6.21
C GLU A 83 5.19 4.98 7.68
N THR A 84 4.96 3.76 8.11
CA THR A 84 5.18 3.33 9.50
C THR A 84 6.62 3.63 9.90
N ALA A 85 6.79 4.42 10.97
CA ALA A 85 8.07 5.01 11.36
C ALA A 85 8.69 4.32 12.56
N VAL A 86 9.93 3.93 12.43
CA VAL A 86 10.76 3.37 13.51
C VAL A 86 11.93 4.30 13.80
N VAL A 87 12.17 4.62 15.06
CA VAL A 87 13.34 5.35 15.53
C VAL A 87 14.09 4.50 16.54
N TRP A 88 15.37 4.27 16.32
CA TRP A 88 16.18 3.42 17.19
C TRP A 88 17.53 4.01 17.50
N ASP A 89 18.09 3.57 18.61
CA ASP A 89 19.44 3.91 19.03
C ASP A 89 20.47 3.20 18.16
N LYS A 90 21.35 3.93 17.53
CA LYS A 90 22.35 3.45 16.58
C LYS A 90 23.33 2.45 17.20
N GLU A 91 23.70 2.66 18.47
CA GLU A 91 24.67 1.82 19.16
C GLU A 91 24.04 0.52 19.68
N SER A 92 22.93 0.64 20.40
CA SER A 92 22.25 -0.51 21.00
C SER A 92 21.36 -1.28 20.03
N GLY A 93 20.93 -0.66 18.94
CA GLY A 93 19.96 -1.22 18.00
C GLY A 93 18.54 -1.29 18.55
N GLN A 94 18.27 -0.69 19.71
CA GLN A 94 16.96 -0.76 20.34
C GLN A 94 16.06 0.40 19.92
N PRO A 95 14.81 0.15 19.54
CA PRO A 95 13.82 1.19 19.32
C PRO A 95 13.66 2.05 20.59
N VAL A 96 13.57 3.38 20.41
CA VAL A 96 13.31 4.31 21.53
C VAL A 96 11.83 4.42 21.85
N TYR A 97 10.98 4.00 20.92
CA TYR A 97 9.53 3.98 21.05
C TYR A 97 8.97 2.91 20.09
N ASN A 98 7.71 2.52 20.27
CA ASN A 98 7.02 1.66 19.32
C ASN A 98 7.01 2.29 17.92
N ALA A 99 6.96 1.47 16.88
CA ALA A 99 6.71 1.94 15.53
C ALA A 99 5.32 2.60 15.45
N ILE A 100 5.26 3.85 15.01
CA ILE A 100 3.99 4.54 14.81
C ILE A 100 3.46 4.16 13.43
N VAL A 101 2.30 3.50 13.41
CA VAL A 101 1.72 2.91 12.21
C VAL A 101 1.07 3.98 11.33
N TRP A 102 1.07 3.74 10.03
CA TRP A 102 0.47 4.64 9.03
C TRP A 102 -0.99 5.02 9.33
N GLN A 103 -1.74 4.14 10.00
CA GLN A 103 -3.13 4.36 10.42
C GLN A 103 -3.27 5.30 11.62
N SER A 104 -2.19 5.53 12.38
CA SER A 104 -2.25 6.28 13.64
C SER A 104 -2.56 7.75 13.41
N ARG A 105 -3.48 8.28 14.21
CA ARG A 105 -3.86 9.71 14.22
C ARG A 105 -3.16 10.52 15.30
N GLN A 106 -2.19 9.94 16.01
CA GLN A 106 -1.55 10.62 17.15
C GLN A 106 -0.78 11.88 16.79
N THR A 107 -0.43 12.06 15.51
CA THR A 107 0.27 13.27 15.04
C THR A 107 -0.65 14.31 14.39
N ALA A 108 -1.97 14.13 14.50
CA ALA A 108 -2.95 15.05 13.89
C ALA A 108 -2.77 16.50 14.35
N GLY A 109 -2.42 16.73 15.62
CA GLY A 109 -2.13 18.06 16.16
C GLY A 109 -0.93 18.73 15.49
N ILE A 110 0.13 17.99 15.22
CA ILE A 110 1.31 18.47 14.48
C ILE A 110 0.92 18.86 13.06
N CYS A 111 0.09 18.05 12.41
CA CYS A 111 -0.40 18.35 11.07
C CYS A 111 -1.18 19.66 11.03
N GLU A 112 -2.07 19.88 12.00
CA GLU A 112 -2.84 21.13 12.08
C GLU A 112 -1.95 22.36 12.30
N GLU A 113 -0.93 22.27 13.15
CA GLU A 113 0.05 23.34 13.35
C GLU A 113 0.80 23.69 12.05
N LEU A 114 1.23 22.69 11.29
CA LEU A 114 1.90 22.89 10.00
C LEU A 114 0.99 23.56 8.98
N LYS A 115 -0.28 23.13 8.93
CA LYS A 115 -1.29 23.75 8.06
C LYS A 115 -1.57 25.20 8.43
N GLN A 116 -1.70 25.50 9.71
CA GLN A 116 -1.92 26.87 10.20
C GLN A 116 -0.74 27.80 9.89
N LYS A 117 0.49 27.25 9.84
CA LYS A 117 1.67 28.00 9.41
C LYS A 117 1.74 28.22 7.88
N GLY A 118 0.79 27.69 7.12
CA GLY A 118 0.70 27.87 5.69
C GLY A 118 1.61 26.98 4.84
N TYR A 119 2.05 25.83 5.37
CA TYR A 119 3.02 24.98 4.68
C TYR A 119 2.40 23.97 3.72
N ASN A 120 1.07 23.95 3.54
CA ASN A 120 0.40 22.98 2.67
C ASN A 120 1.00 22.94 1.25
N ASP A 121 1.15 24.08 0.61
CA ASP A 121 1.60 24.12 -0.78
C ASP A 121 3.05 23.68 -0.94
N ILE A 122 3.93 24.06 -0.02
CA ILE A 122 5.36 23.68 -0.11
C ILE A 122 5.55 22.18 0.07
N PHE A 123 4.84 21.56 1.02
CA PHE A 123 4.88 20.10 1.18
C PHE A 123 4.32 19.40 -0.05
N ARG A 124 3.17 19.83 -0.55
CA ARG A 124 2.53 19.24 -1.72
C ARG A 124 3.40 19.34 -2.97
N GLU A 125 3.99 20.50 -3.21
CA GLU A 125 4.85 20.73 -4.38
C GLU A 125 6.09 19.84 -4.36
N LYS A 126 6.78 19.75 -3.22
CA LYS A 126 8.03 19.02 -3.09
C LYS A 126 7.86 17.51 -2.94
N THR A 127 6.80 17.07 -2.28
CA THR A 127 6.61 15.65 -1.93
C THR A 127 5.51 14.94 -2.72
N GLY A 128 4.59 15.68 -3.35
CA GLY A 128 3.39 15.13 -3.97
C GLY A 128 2.33 14.67 -2.97
N LEU A 129 2.56 14.87 -1.67
CA LEU A 129 1.70 14.44 -0.58
C LEU A 129 0.93 15.60 0.06
N LEU A 130 -0.03 15.27 0.90
CA LEU A 130 -0.73 16.21 1.77
C LEU A 130 -0.10 16.19 3.17
N ILE A 131 -0.24 17.29 3.93
CA ILE A 131 0.09 17.26 5.35
C ILE A 131 -0.99 16.44 6.06
N ASP A 132 -0.65 15.22 6.43
CA ASP A 132 -1.53 14.28 7.11
C ASP A 132 -0.74 13.36 8.05
N ALA A 133 -1.39 12.93 9.13
CA ALA A 133 -0.84 11.98 10.09
C ALA A 133 -0.50 10.60 9.46
N TYR A 134 -0.95 10.34 8.26
CA TYR A 134 -0.63 9.15 7.46
C TYR A 134 0.88 9.00 7.22
N PHE A 135 1.59 10.08 6.93
CA PHE A 135 2.99 10.05 6.47
C PHE A 135 4.02 10.09 7.61
N SER A 136 5.25 9.66 7.31
CA SER A 136 6.27 9.38 8.34
C SER A 136 6.77 10.60 9.09
N GLY A 137 6.94 11.75 8.43
CA GLY A 137 7.66 12.89 8.98
C GLY A 137 7.12 13.42 10.29
N THR A 138 5.79 13.52 10.42
CA THR A 138 5.15 13.95 11.67
C THR A 138 5.27 12.92 12.78
N LYS A 139 5.41 11.63 12.43
CA LYS A 139 5.63 10.55 13.39
C LYS A 139 7.02 10.62 14.02
N VAL A 140 8.03 10.89 13.20
CA VAL A 140 9.40 11.09 13.68
C VAL A 140 9.46 12.30 14.60
N LYS A 141 8.88 13.43 14.18
CA LYS A 141 8.79 14.63 15.03
C LYS A 141 8.13 14.33 16.36
N TRP A 142 7.01 13.62 16.35
CA TRP A 142 6.28 13.25 17.56
C TRP A 142 7.16 12.44 18.53
N ILE A 143 7.89 11.44 18.02
CA ILE A 143 8.80 10.62 18.84
C ILE A 143 9.87 11.49 19.47
N LEU A 144 10.53 12.36 18.69
CA LEU A 144 11.60 13.22 19.20
C LEU A 144 11.11 14.22 20.25
N ASP A 145 9.88 14.72 20.11
CA ASP A 145 9.31 15.72 21.00
C ASP A 145 8.68 15.12 22.27
N ASN A 146 8.24 13.85 22.24
CA ASN A 146 7.49 13.24 23.33
C ASN A 146 8.21 12.12 24.09
N VAL A 147 9.24 11.51 23.51
CA VAL A 147 10.04 10.47 24.16
C VAL A 147 11.20 11.13 24.91
N GLU A 148 11.30 10.89 26.20
CA GLU A 148 12.35 11.46 27.07
C GLU A 148 13.76 11.15 26.53
N GLY A 149 14.57 12.20 26.36
CA GLY A 149 15.94 12.09 25.88
C GLY A 149 16.08 11.86 24.38
N ALA A 150 15.00 11.61 23.64
CA ALA A 150 15.07 11.31 22.21
C ALA A 150 15.57 12.50 21.39
N ARG A 151 15.09 13.71 21.66
CA ARG A 151 15.53 14.93 20.96
C ARG A 151 17.01 15.17 21.11
N GLU A 152 17.55 15.10 22.33
CA GLU A 152 18.97 15.27 22.61
C GLU A 152 19.81 14.20 21.90
N LYS A 153 19.42 12.94 21.97
CA LYS A 153 20.11 11.86 21.26
C LYS A 153 20.10 12.05 19.74
N ALA A 154 18.98 12.50 19.18
CA ALA A 154 18.87 12.77 17.75
C ALA A 154 19.79 13.90 17.32
N ASP A 155 19.83 15.00 18.07
CA ASP A 155 20.69 16.16 17.80
C ASP A 155 22.18 15.81 17.91
N ASN A 156 22.52 14.83 18.74
CA ASN A 156 23.87 14.29 18.90
C ASN A 156 24.22 13.19 17.88
N GLY A 157 23.35 12.90 16.92
CA GLY A 157 23.59 11.89 15.88
C GLY A 157 23.55 10.43 16.36
N GLN A 158 22.89 10.15 17.48
CA GLN A 158 22.82 8.84 18.12
C GLN A 158 21.60 8.00 17.69
N LEU A 159 20.63 8.60 17.03
CA LEU A 159 19.42 7.93 16.58
C LEU A 159 19.38 7.76 15.06
N LEU A 160 18.78 6.67 14.64
CA LEU A 160 18.43 6.38 13.25
C LEU A 160 16.91 6.30 13.08
N PHE A 161 16.46 6.72 11.93
CA PHE A 161 15.09 6.58 11.47
C PHE A 161 15.02 5.63 10.28
N GLY A 162 13.95 4.90 10.17
CA GLY A 162 13.57 4.16 8.96
C GLY A 162 12.08 3.86 8.92
N THR A 163 11.59 3.69 7.73
CA THR A 163 10.38 2.92 7.48
C THR A 163 10.70 1.43 7.67
N ILE A 164 9.72 0.56 7.59
CA ILE A 164 9.91 -0.87 7.95
C ILE A 164 10.95 -1.55 7.08
N ASP A 165 11.04 -1.22 5.78
CA ASP A 165 12.11 -1.72 4.90
C ASP A 165 13.50 -1.42 5.45
N THR A 166 13.73 -0.19 5.88
CA THR A 166 15.02 0.24 6.45
C THR A 166 15.34 -0.53 7.75
N TRP A 167 14.36 -0.68 8.63
CA TRP A 167 14.49 -1.45 9.85
C TRP A 167 14.90 -2.90 9.56
N LEU A 168 14.24 -3.55 8.60
CA LEU A 168 14.53 -4.93 8.22
C LEU A 168 15.90 -5.07 7.55
N ILE A 169 16.26 -4.17 6.63
CA ILE A 169 17.58 -4.18 5.98
C ILE A 169 18.69 -3.99 7.01
N TRP A 170 18.50 -3.04 7.94
CA TRP A 170 19.46 -2.79 9.00
C TRP A 170 19.63 -4.02 9.91
N LYS A 171 18.54 -4.66 10.30
CA LYS A 171 18.58 -5.89 11.13
C LYS A 171 19.18 -7.09 10.38
N LEU A 172 18.76 -7.33 9.14
CA LEU A 172 19.26 -8.43 8.31
C LEU A 172 20.75 -8.31 8.00
N SER A 173 21.23 -7.10 7.81
CA SER A 173 22.64 -6.81 7.53
C SER A 173 23.53 -6.70 8.80
N GLY A 174 22.97 -6.90 9.99
CA GLY A 174 23.71 -6.74 11.23
C GLY A 174 24.17 -5.30 11.50
N GLY A 175 23.38 -4.31 11.08
CA GLY A 175 23.67 -2.90 11.26
C GLY A 175 24.65 -2.32 10.24
N LYS A 176 24.98 -3.03 9.17
CA LYS A 176 25.94 -2.58 8.15
C LYS A 176 25.31 -1.64 7.11
N ALA A 177 24.00 -1.73 6.87
CA ALA A 177 23.28 -0.94 5.89
C ALA A 177 22.11 -0.20 6.51
N HIS A 178 22.10 1.13 6.39
CA HIS A 178 21.01 2.02 6.77
C HIS A 178 20.50 2.70 5.51
N VAL A 179 19.61 1.99 4.78
CA VAL A 179 19.14 2.39 3.46
C VAL A 179 17.63 2.25 3.36
N THR A 180 17.04 3.05 2.48
CA THR A 180 15.66 2.89 2.00
C THR A 180 15.66 2.99 0.49
N ASP A 181 14.52 2.64 -0.13
CA ASP A 181 14.34 2.85 -1.57
C ASP A 181 13.58 4.14 -1.87
N TYR A 182 13.54 4.54 -3.14
CA TYR A 182 12.81 5.73 -3.58
C TYR A 182 11.33 5.69 -3.24
N THR A 183 10.68 4.52 -3.32
CA THR A 183 9.24 4.42 -3.09
C THR A 183 8.88 4.71 -1.63
N ASN A 184 9.62 4.13 -0.69
CA ASN A 184 9.43 4.38 0.74
C ASN A 184 9.83 5.81 1.11
N ALA A 185 10.94 6.32 0.58
CA ALA A 185 11.35 7.69 0.81
C ALA A 185 10.27 8.70 0.39
N SER A 186 9.58 8.46 -0.73
CA SER A 186 8.51 9.32 -1.23
C SER A 186 7.27 9.37 -0.33
N ARG A 187 7.16 8.51 0.69
CA ARG A 187 6.03 8.47 1.63
C ARG A 187 6.28 9.15 2.97
N THR A 188 7.39 9.85 3.11
CA THR A 188 7.86 10.33 4.41
C THR A 188 7.49 11.78 4.73
N LEU A 189 7.01 12.58 3.80
CA LEU A 189 6.89 14.05 3.89
C LEU A 189 8.24 14.78 3.99
N MET A 190 9.34 14.08 3.86
CA MET A 190 10.69 14.65 4.01
C MET A 190 11.53 14.59 2.73
N TYR A 191 11.05 13.89 1.72
CA TYR A 191 11.78 13.61 0.48
C TYR A 191 11.23 14.41 -0.70
N ASN A 192 12.12 15.16 -1.37
CA ASN A 192 11.79 15.89 -2.58
C ASN A 192 11.77 14.91 -3.77
N ILE A 193 10.59 14.61 -4.30
CA ILE A 193 10.42 13.64 -5.38
C ILE A 193 10.89 14.14 -6.75
N HIS A 194 11.15 15.43 -6.91
CA HIS A 194 11.66 16.03 -8.13
C HIS A 194 13.19 16.10 -8.13
N GLU A 195 13.78 16.54 -7.02
CA GLU A 195 15.24 16.65 -6.86
C GLU A 195 15.87 15.33 -6.37
N LEU A 196 15.05 14.36 -5.97
CA LEU A 196 15.47 13.02 -5.51
C LEU A 196 16.47 13.09 -4.35
N LYS A 197 16.13 13.88 -3.35
CA LYS A 197 16.92 14.06 -2.13
C LYS A 197 16.06 14.36 -0.92
N TRP A 198 16.57 14.10 0.27
CA TRP A 198 16.00 14.61 1.50
C TRP A 198 16.00 16.14 1.44
N ASP A 199 14.86 16.77 1.72
CA ASP A 199 14.66 18.21 1.56
C ASP A 199 14.93 18.94 2.88
N GLU A 200 15.94 19.78 2.91
CA GLU A 200 16.39 20.48 4.13
C GLU A 200 15.32 21.44 4.66
N GLU A 201 14.54 22.08 3.79
CA GLU A 201 13.46 22.97 4.21
C GLU A 201 12.35 22.19 4.92
N LEU A 202 11.94 21.05 4.35
CA LEU A 202 10.94 20.18 4.98
C LEU A 202 11.44 19.59 6.30
N LEU A 203 12.70 19.18 6.37
CA LEU A 203 13.33 18.70 7.60
C LEU A 203 13.35 19.78 8.69
N ASN A 204 13.59 21.03 8.32
CA ASN A 204 13.57 22.15 9.25
C ASN A 204 12.16 22.41 9.79
N TYR A 205 11.12 22.35 8.95
CA TYR A 205 9.75 22.51 9.40
C TYR A 205 9.31 21.39 10.33
N LEU A 206 9.77 20.17 10.08
CA LEU A 206 9.51 19.00 10.92
C LEU A 206 10.48 18.86 12.09
N THR A 207 11.53 19.65 12.12
CA THR A 207 12.60 19.56 13.14
C THR A 207 13.21 18.16 13.25
N VAL A 208 13.48 17.54 12.11
CA VAL A 208 14.11 16.22 12.02
C VAL A 208 15.55 16.38 11.59
N PRO A 209 16.53 15.93 12.40
CA PRO A 209 17.94 15.97 12.03
C PRO A 209 18.24 15.08 10.83
N LYS A 210 18.96 15.62 9.85
CA LYS A 210 19.35 14.88 8.63
C LYS A 210 20.20 13.63 8.94
N SER A 211 20.97 13.65 10.03
CA SER A 211 21.79 12.53 10.47
C SER A 211 21.01 11.25 10.78
N MET A 212 19.70 11.36 11.02
CA MET A 212 18.84 10.22 11.30
C MET A 212 18.39 9.47 10.03
N LEU A 213 18.53 10.08 8.87
CA LEU A 213 17.87 9.62 7.65
C LEU A 213 18.72 8.57 6.92
N PRO A 214 18.09 7.51 6.37
CA PRO A 214 18.79 6.51 5.58
C PRO A 214 19.24 7.04 4.24
N GLU A 215 20.26 6.41 3.66
CA GLU A 215 20.61 6.61 2.27
C GLU A 215 19.49 6.08 1.36
N VAL A 216 19.09 6.88 0.37
CA VAL A 216 18.05 6.47 -0.59
C VAL A 216 18.70 5.80 -1.80
N LYS A 217 18.27 4.59 -2.08
CA LYS A 217 18.80 3.72 -3.13
C LYS A 217 17.73 3.39 -4.17
N PRO A 218 18.11 2.90 -5.37
CA PRO A 218 17.18 2.31 -6.30
C PRO A 218 16.37 1.17 -5.69
N SER A 219 15.17 0.95 -6.20
CA SER A 219 14.28 -0.13 -5.74
C SER A 219 14.81 -1.53 -6.08
N SER A 220 15.70 -1.62 -7.07
CA SER A 220 16.38 -2.84 -7.51
C SER A 220 17.89 -2.61 -7.49
N GLU A 221 18.52 -2.97 -6.40
CA GLU A 221 19.97 -2.87 -6.19
C GLU A 221 20.37 -3.78 -5.03
N VAL A 222 21.57 -4.34 -5.05
CA VAL A 222 22.10 -5.06 -3.89
C VAL A 222 22.55 -4.04 -2.85
N TYR A 223 21.80 -3.95 -1.75
CA TYR A 223 22.06 -3.00 -0.67
C TYR A 223 23.14 -3.50 0.28
N ALA A 224 23.10 -4.77 0.63
CA ALA A 224 24.01 -5.48 1.50
C ALA A 224 23.76 -6.97 1.40
N ASN A 225 24.62 -7.77 2.04
CA ASN A 225 24.34 -9.16 2.32
C ASN A 225 23.75 -9.31 3.73
N THR A 226 22.95 -10.34 3.93
CA THR A 226 22.55 -10.75 5.28
C THR A 226 23.75 -11.22 6.08
N VAL A 227 23.66 -11.09 7.41
CA VAL A 227 24.59 -11.84 8.27
C VAL A 227 24.27 -13.33 8.22
N ASP A 228 25.28 -14.15 8.29
CA ASP A 228 25.18 -15.60 8.07
C ASP A 228 24.30 -16.31 9.09
N TYR A 229 24.30 -15.89 10.35
CA TYR A 229 23.52 -16.54 11.40
C TYR A 229 21.99 -16.41 11.27
N HIS A 230 21.49 -15.46 10.44
CA HIS A 230 20.07 -15.39 10.12
C HIS A 230 19.65 -16.41 9.05
N PHE A 231 20.58 -16.93 8.29
CA PHE A 231 20.35 -17.88 7.20
C PHE A 231 21.20 -19.14 7.32
N PHE A 232 21.33 -19.64 8.54
CA PHE A 232 21.95 -20.94 8.82
C PHE A 232 23.35 -21.10 8.23
N GLY A 233 24.16 -20.05 8.31
CA GLY A 233 25.53 -20.00 7.82
C GLY A 233 25.71 -19.51 6.38
N GLN A 234 24.65 -18.97 5.76
CA GLN A 234 24.69 -18.44 4.41
C GLN A 234 24.47 -16.93 4.40
N GLU A 235 25.32 -16.18 3.70
CA GLU A 235 25.07 -14.77 3.36
C GLU A 235 24.27 -14.67 2.07
N ILE A 236 23.18 -13.87 2.07
CA ILE A 236 22.28 -13.73 0.94
C ILE A 236 22.15 -12.25 0.57
N PRO A 237 22.22 -11.87 -0.71
CA PRO A 237 22.02 -10.49 -1.13
C PRO A 237 20.62 -9.98 -0.80
N ILE A 238 20.53 -8.83 -0.14
CA ILE A 238 19.30 -8.05 0.02
C ILE A 238 19.25 -7.08 -1.16
N ALA A 239 18.38 -7.36 -2.14
CA ALA A 239 18.58 -6.84 -3.49
C ALA A 239 17.37 -6.09 -4.07
N GLY A 240 16.31 -5.91 -3.32
CA GLY A 240 15.14 -5.15 -3.73
C GLY A 240 14.33 -4.67 -2.55
N ALA A 241 13.77 -3.49 -2.68
CA ALA A 241 12.84 -2.93 -1.70
C ALA A 241 11.82 -2.01 -2.37
N ALA A 242 10.58 -2.12 -1.99
CA ALA A 242 9.51 -1.19 -2.37
C ALA A 242 8.37 -1.21 -1.36
N GLY A 243 7.71 -0.07 -1.20
CA GLY A 243 6.44 -0.02 -0.48
C GLY A 243 5.41 -0.96 -1.11
N ASP A 244 4.49 -1.47 -0.30
CA ASP A 244 3.56 -2.53 -0.69
C ASP A 244 2.73 -2.21 -1.95
N GLN A 245 2.25 -0.97 -2.08
CA GLN A 245 1.44 -0.57 -3.22
C GLN A 245 2.27 -0.41 -4.50
N GLN A 246 3.49 0.09 -4.40
CA GLN A 246 4.43 0.17 -5.52
C GLN A 246 4.93 -1.22 -5.93
N ALA A 247 5.20 -2.08 -4.96
CA ALA A 247 5.55 -3.47 -5.23
C ALA A 247 4.42 -4.19 -5.99
N ALA A 248 3.17 -3.98 -5.59
CA ALA A 248 2.00 -4.53 -6.31
C ALA A 248 1.90 -4.01 -7.75
N LEU A 249 2.13 -2.72 -7.97
CA LEU A 249 2.17 -2.13 -9.31
C LEU A 249 3.25 -2.80 -10.18
N PHE A 250 4.43 -3.04 -9.60
CA PHE A 250 5.53 -3.72 -10.27
C PHE A 250 5.23 -5.20 -10.54
N GLY A 251 4.66 -5.91 -9.56
CA GLY A 251 4.26 -7.31 -9.67
C GLY A 251 3.12 -7.54 -10.68
N GLN A 252 2.27 -6.54 -10.88
CA GLN A 252 1.26 -6.52 -11.94
C GLN A 252 1.84 -6.21 -13.33
N ALA A 253 3.14 -6.03 -13.44
CA ALA A 253 3.82 -5.65 -14.69
C ALA A 253 3.23 -4.38 -15.34
N CYS A 254 2.83 -3.41 -14.52
CA CYS A 254 2.32 -2.11 -14.99
C CYS A 254 3.48 -1.16 -15.33
N TYR A 255 4.28 -1.52 -16.35
CA TYR A 255 5.53 -0.86 -16.68
C TYR A 255 5.40 0.30 -17.67
N GLU A 256 4.24 0.47 -18.26
CA GLU A 256 4.00 1.53 -19.23
C GLU A 256 3.11 2.64 -18.64
N GLU A 257 3.34 3.87 -19.11
CA GLU A 257 2.52 5.02 -18.77
C GLU A 257 1.03 4.73 -19.06
N GLY A 258 0.17 4.99 -18.09
CA GLY A 258 -1.27 4.75 -18.18
C GLY A 258 -1.72 3.36 -17.72
N MET A 259 -0.81 2.43 -17.47
CA MET A 259 -1.17 1.16 -16.83
C MET A 259 -1.47 1.38 -15.35
N ALA A 260 -2.51 0.72 -14.87
CA ALA A 260 -2.97 0.87 -13.50
C ALA A 260 -3.35 -0.46 -12.86
N LYS A 261 -3.20 -0.49 -11.55
CA LYS A 261 -3.68 -1.59 -10.70
C LYS A 261 -4.58 -1.05 -9.60
N ASN A 262 -5.49 -1.90 -9.12
CA ASN A 262 -6.23 -1.66 -7.89
C ASN A 262 -6.14 -2.88 -6.98
N THR A 263 -5.69 -2.67 -5.74
CA THR A 263 -5.61 -3.71 -4.71
C THR A 263 -6.83 -3.59 -3.81
N TYR A 264 -7.67 -4.64 -3.79
CA TYR A 264 -8.90 -4.72 -3.00
C TYR A 264 -8.63 -5.48 -1.69
N GLY A 265 -8.21 -4.73 -0.68
CA GLY A 265 -8.02 -5.23 0.68
C GLY A 265 -9.11 -4.71 1.62
N THR A 266 -8.75 -4.39 2.85
CA THR A 266 -9.61 -3.70 3.82
C THR A 266 -10.15 -2.39 3.25
N GLY A 267 -9.25 -1.58 2.67
CA GLY A 267 -9.54 -0.51 1.73
C GLY A 267 -9.09 -0.90 0.33
N CYS A 268 -9.15 0.03 -0.61
CA CYS A 268 -8.56 -0.13 -1.94
C CYS A 268 -7.49 0.93 -2.17
N PHE A 269 -6.44 0.52 -2.88
CA PHE A 269 -5.38 1.45 -3.31
C PHE A 269 -5.17 1.27 -4.81
N MET A 270 -5.51 2.33 -5.55
CA MET A 270 -5.33 2.38 -6.98
C MET A 270 -4.11 3.21 -7.34
N LEU A 271 -3.21 2.67 -8.13
CA LEU A 271 -2.03 3.35 -8.64
C LEU A 271 -2.02 3.30 -10.16
N MET A 272 -1.74 4.45 -10.78
CA MET A 272 -1.51 4.57 -12.22
C MET A 272 -0.08 5.01 -12.48
N ASN A 273 0.66 4.25 -13.28
CA ASN A 273 1.99 4.63 -13.76
C ASN A 273 1.88 5.86 -14.66
N THR A 274 2.60 6.93 -14.33
CA THR A 274 2.65 8.19 -15.10
C THR A 274 3.99 8.40 -15.81
N GLY A 275 4.82 7.36 -15.86
CA GLY A 275 6.14 7.41 -16.47
C GLY A 275 7.11 8.30 -15.70
N GLU A 276 8.00 8.98 -16.42
CA GLU A 276 9.01 9.86 -15.82
C GLU A 276 8.47 11.24 -15.40
N LYS A 277 7.13 11.40 -15.40
CA LYS A 277 6.47 12.65 -15.05
C LYS A 277 5.80 12.55 -13.68
N ALA A 278 6.24 13.38 -12.74
CA ALA A 278 5.54 13.60 -11.49
C ALA A 278 4.36 14.56 -11.72
N ILE A 279 3.17 14.01 -11.86
CA ILE A 279 1.97 14.80 -12.13
C ILE A 279 1.43 15.37 -10.80
N ARG A 280 1.28 16.70 -10.73
CA ARG A 280 0.59 17.35 -9.61
C ARG A 280 -0.91 17.11 -9.75
N SER A 281 -1.55 16.56 -8.73
CA SER A 281 -2.98 16.34 -8.72
C SER A 281 -3.73 17.59 -8.25
N GLU A 282 -4.78 17.97 -8.99
CA GLU A 282 -5.75 18.99 -8.60
C GLU A 282 -7.09 18.35 -8.13
N ASN A 283 -7.19 17.02 -8.21
CA ASN A 283 -8.40 16.25 -7.92
C ASN A 283 -8.27 15.30 -6.73
N GLY A 284 -7.41 15.64 -5.75
CA GLY A 284 -7.33 14.90 -4.49
C GLY A 284 -6.53 13.61 -4.53
N LEU A 285 -5.71 13.38 -5.54
CA LEU A 285 -4.79 12.25 -5.59
C LEU A 285 -3.46 12.58 -4.92
N LEU A 286 -2.70 11.54 -4.60
CA LEU A 286 -1.30 11.65 -4.19
C LEU A 286 -0.41 11.39 -5.40
N THR A 287 0.74 12.07 -5.45
CA THR A 287 1.83 11.75 -6.36
C THR A 287 2.92 11.05 -5.58
N THR A 288 3.38 9.92 -6.06
CA THR A 288 4.39 9.09 -5.40
C THR A 288 5.41 8.59 -6.43
N ILE A 289 6.57 8.14 -5.95
CA ILE A 289 7.53 7.44 -6.82
C ILE A 289 7.06 5.99 -6.96
N ALA A 290 6.89 5.51 -8.19
CA ALA A 290 6.53 4.14 -8.48
C ALA A 290 7.70 3.19 -8.25
N TRP A 291 8.87 3.53 -8.75
CA TRP A 291 10.17 2.85 -8.53
C TRP A 291 11.32 3.66 -9.11
N GLY A 292 12.53 3.30 -8.69
CA GLY A 292 13.76 3.76 -9.30
C GLY A 292 14.59 2.54 -9.72
N ILE A 293 14.85 2.40 -11.03
CA ILE A 293 15.59 1.29 -11.62
C ILE A 293 16.48 1.81 -12.74
N ASP A 294 17.70 1.31 -12.86
CA ASP A 294 18.63 1.61 -13.95
C ASP A 294 18.86 3.12 -14.17
N GLY A 295 18.93 3.89 -13.09
CA GLY A 295 19.16 5.33 -13.13
C GLY A 295 17.94 6.16 -13.54
N LYS A 296 16.77 5.53 -13.68
CA LYS A 296 15.50 6.19 -14.00
C LYS A 296 14.54 6.09 -12.85
N VAL A 297 13.77 7.16 -12.63
CA VAL A 297 12.67 7.19 -11.67
C VAL A 297 11.36 7.34 -12.43
N GLU A 298 10.43 6.45 -12.14
CA GLU A 298 9.06 6.50 -12.65
C GLU A 298 8.11 6.83 -11.51
N TYR A 299 7.03 7.54 -11.84
CA TYR A 299 6.06 8.07 -10.88
C TYR A 299 4.71 7.41 -11.05
N ALA A 300 3.86 7.58 -10.04
CA ALA A 300 2.48 7.13 -10.05
C ALA A 300 1.56 8.16 -9.41
N LEU A 301 0.33 8.23 -9.89
CA LEU A 301 -0.79 8.80 -9.16
C LEU A 301 -1.41 7.73 -8.29
N GLU A 302 -1.76 8.07 -7.06
CA GLU A 302 -2.37 7.17 -6.09
C GLU A 302 -3.68 7.73 -5.57
N GLY A 303 -4.72 6.88 -5.58
CA GLY A 303 -5.98 7.12 -4.91
C GLY A 303 -6.23 6.08 -3.83
N SER A 304 -6.63 6.55 -2.64
CA SER A 304 -6.87 5.73 -1.47
C SER A 304 -8.36 5.69 -1.14
N ILE A 305 -8.91 4.49 -1.04
CA ILE A 305 -10.27 4.20 -0.62
C ILE A 305 -10.18 3.48 0.72
N PHE A 306 -10.72 4.11 1.79
CA PHE A 306 -10.50 3.62 3.15
C PHE A 306 -11.36 2.41 3.52
N VAL A 307 -12.52 2.28 2.92
CA VAL A 307 -13.47 1.21 3.24
C VAL A 307 -13.87 0.47 1.97
N ALA A 308 -13.40 -0.75 1.84
CA ALA A 308 -13.72 -1.65 0.74
C ALA A 308 -14.09 -3.05 1.28
N GLY A 309 -13.16 -3.97 1.37
CA GLY A 309 -13.40 -5.30 1.96
C GLY A 309 -13.91 -5.24 3.40
N SER A 310 -13.55 -4.19 4.15
CA SER A 310 -14.10 -3.95 5.50
C SER A 310 -15.62 -3.72 5.51
N ALA A 311 -16.20 -3.20 4.42
CA ALA A 311 -17.66 -3.11 4.30
C ALA A 311 -18.31 -4.49 4.19
N VAL A 312 -17.71 -5.41 3.46
CA VAL A 312 -18.19 -6.79 3.37
C VAL A 312 -18.04 -7.52 4.71
N GLN A 313 -16.92 -7.30 5.40
CA GLN A 313 -16.72 -7.81 6.76
C GLN A 313 -17.78 -7.27 7.73
N TRP A 314 -18.13 -6.00 7.63
CA TRP A 314 -19.19 -5.40 8.44
C TRP A 314 -20.56 -6.04 8.19
N LEU A 315 -20.89 -6.36 6.94
CA LEU A 315 -22.12 -7.11 6.63
C LEU A 315 -22.13 -8.48 7.32
N ARG A 316 -20.98 -9.16 7.34
CA ARG A 316 -20.82 -10.46 8.00
C ARG A 316 -20.86 -10.36 9.52
N ASP A 317 -19.98 -9.52 10.09
CA ASP A 317 -19.70 -9.51 11.53
C ASP A 317 -20.63 -8.56 12.31
N GLY A 318 -20.88 -7.37 11.75
CA GLY A 318 -21.71 -6.33 12.36
C GLY A 318 -23.20 -6.57 12.15
N LEU A 319 -23.64 -6.80 10.92
CA LEU A 319 -25.03 -7.02 10.56
C LEU A 319 -25.44 -8.50 10.51
N ARG A 320 -24.47 -9.42 10.53
CA ARG A 320 -24.69 -10.88 10.50
C ARG A 320 -25.57 -11.34 9.35
N MET A 321 -25.38 -10.72 8.18
CA MET A 321 -26.16 -11.03 6.99
C MET A 321 -25.79 -12.36 6.35
N PHE A 322 -24.56 -12.83 6.56
CA PHE A 322 -24.02 -14.12 6.13
C PHE A 322 -22.88 -14.55 7.04
N GLN A 323 -22.41 -15.78 6.90
CA GLN A 323 -21.33 -16.32 7.74
C GLN A 323 -19.95 -16.24 7.06
N ASP A 324 -19.90 -16.39 5.74
CA ASP A 324 -18.67 -16.29 4.94
C ASP A 324 -18.80 -15.12 3.95
N ALA A 325 -17.75 -14.31 3.85
CA ALA A 325 -17.68 -13.18 2.92
C ALA A 325 -17.95 -13.59 1.45
N LYS A 326 -17.65 -14.84 1.07
CA LYS A 326 -17.94 -15.40 -0.26
C LYS A 326 -19.42 -15.43 -0.58
N GLU A 327 -20.28 -15.57 0.44
CA GLU A 327 -21.73 -15.59 0.26
C GLU A 327 -22.27 -14.25 -0.27
N SER A 328 -21.53 -13.16 -0.12
CA SER A 328 -21.92 -11.85 -0.65
C SER A 328 -22.15 -11.87 -2.15
N GLU A 329 -21.34 -12.61 -2.90
CA GLU A 329 -21.53 -12.82 -4.34
C GLU A 329 -22.85 -13.49 -4.65
N THR A 330 -23.18 -14.56 -3.91
CA THR A 330 -24.43 -15.31 -4.08
C THR A 330 -25.66 -14.43 -3.80
N TYR A 331 -25.63 -13.67 -2.70
CA TYR A 331 -26.74 -12.78 -2.37
C TYR A 331 -26.92 -11.66 -3.39
N ALA A 332 -25.83 -11.01 -3.79
CA ALA A 332 -25.87 -9.94 -4.78
C ALA A 332 -26.41 -10.40 -6.14
N SER A 333 -26.13 -11.65 -6.52
CA SER A 333 -26.55 -12.24 -7.80
C SER A 333 -28.00 -12.68 -7.81
N ARG A 334 -28.71 -12.70 -6.67
CA ARG A 334 -30.13 -13.07 -6.59
C ARG A 334 -31.08 -11.97 -7.01
N VAL A 335 -30.63 -10.75 -7.15
CA VAL A 335 -31.43 -9.60 -7.58
C VAL A 335 -30.80 -8.98 -8.82
N GLU A 336 -31.63 -8.43 -9.69
CA GLU A 336 -31.16 -7.85 -10.97
C GLU A 336 -30.62 -6.43 -10.82
N SER A 337 -31.00 -5.74 -9.74
CA SER A 337 -30.54 -4.37 -9.42
C SER A 337 -30.55 -4.16 -7.91
N THR A 338 -30.10 -3.00 -7.46
CA THR A 338 -30.25 -2.56 -6.06
C THR A 338 -31.61 -1.90 -5.80
N ASP A 339 -32.47 -1.79 -6.80
CA ASP A 339 -33.73 -1.03 -6.74
C ASP A 339 -33.57 0.39 -6.19
N GLY A 340 -32.49 1.04 -6.57
CA GLY A 340 -32.17 2.41 -6.17
C GLY A 340 -31.51 2.55 -4.80
N VAL A 341 -31.15 1.46 -4.14
CA VAL A 341 -30.41 1.49 -2.87
C VAL A 341 -28.93 1.81 -3.14
N TYR A 342 -28.40 2.78 -2.42
CA TYR A 342 -27.00 3.14 -2.38
C TYR A 342 -26.46 3.07 -0.96
N VAL A 343 -25.33 2.38 -0.78
CA VAL A 343 -24.60 2.31 0.49
C VAL A 343 -23.32 3.16 0.34
N VAL A 344 -23.17 4.16 1.18
CA VAL A 344 -21.94 4.94 1.29
C VAL A 344 -21.18 4.47 2.52
N PRO A 345 -20.13 3.64 2.39
CA PRO A 345 -19.48 2.98 3.53
C PRO A 345 -18.39 3.85 4.14
N ALA A 346 -18.69 5.09 4.47
CA ALA A 346 -17.74 6.05 5.04
C ALA A 346 -17.51 5.83 6.54
N PHE A 347 -17.19 4.62 6.99
CA PHE A 347 -17.07 4.27 8.41
C PHE A 347 -15.96 5.02 9.13
N VAL A 348 -14.90 5.39 8.41
CA VAL A 348 -13.76 6.17 8.88
C VAL A 348 -13.55 7.45 8.06
N GLY A 349 -14.64 7.98 7.51
CA GLY A 349 -14.59 9.09 6.56
C GLY A 349 -14.40 8.61 5.12
N LEU A 350 -14.25 9.57 4.22
CA LEU A 350 -14.00 9.37 2.79
C LEU A 350 -12.56 9.75 2.44
N GLY A 351 -11.90 8.89 1.69
CA GLY A 351 -10.59 9.15 1.07
C GLY A 351 -10.71 9.92 -0.24
N THR A 352 -9.88 9.54 -1.22
CA THR A 352 -9.85 10.13 -2.54
C THR A 352 -11.20 10.05 -3.26
N PRO A 353 -11.70 11.12 -3.91
CA PRO A 353 -11.12 12.46 -4.00
C PRO A 353 -11.61 13.44 -2.92
N TYR A 354 -12.43 12.99 -1.99
CA TYR A 354 -13.18 13.84 -1.06
C TYR A 354 -12.37 14.33 0.14
N TRP A 355 -11.53 13.48 0.70
CA TRP A 355 -10.70 13.73 1.90
C TRP A 355 -11.50 14.34 3.06
N ASP A 356 -12.61 13.70 3.39
CA ASP A 356 -13.52 14.15 4.44
C ASP A 356 -13.55 13.12 5.58
N SER A 357 -12.89 13.43 6.68
CA SER A 357 -12.77 12.56 7.85
C SER A 357 -14.03 12.53 8.73
N ASP A 358 -14.93 13.49 8.56
CA ASP A 358 -16.10 13.68 9.42
C ASP A 358 -17.34 12.94 8.90
N VAL A 359 -17.37 12.62 7.63
CA VAL A 359 -18.44 11.82 7.02
C VAL A 359 -18.51 10.43 7.66
N ARG A 360 -19.72 9.95 7.83
CA ARG A 360 -19.97 8.57 8.29
C ARG A 360 -20.85 7.83 7.29
N GLY A 361 -20.90 6.51 7.44
CA GLY A 361 -21.66 5.63 6.56
C GLY A 361 -23.16 5.98 6.52
N ALA A 362 -23.75 5.87 5.35
CA ALA A 362 -25.15 6.15 5.12
C ALA A 362 -25.74 5.19 4.07
N VAL A 363 -27.05 4.97 4.13
CA VAL A 363 -27.81 4.19 3.17
C VAL A 363 -28.98 5.02 2.67
N PHE A 364 -29.16 5.05 1.35
CA PHE A 364 -30.20 5.83 0.69
C PHE A 364 -31.04 4.93 -0.23
N GLY A 365 -32.28 5.34 -0.50
CA GLY A 365 -33.15 4.66 -1.46
C GLY A 365 -33.90 3.45 -0.92
N LEU A 366 -33.97 3.27 0.39
CA LEU A 366 -34.71 2.17 1.00
C LEU A 366 -36.22 2.29 0.73
N THR A 367 -36.82 1.17 0.35
CA THR A 367 -38.26 1.03 0.22
C THR A 367 -38.74 -0.18 1.04
N ARG A 368 -40.04 -0.37 1.15
CA ARG A 368 -40.60 -1.57 1.80
C ARG A 368 -40.15 -2.88 1.14
N GLY A 369 -39.92 -2.84 -0.16
CA GLY A 369 -39.46 -4.00 -0.95
C GLY A 369 -37.97 -4.29 -0.86
N THR A 370 -37.19 -3.43 -0.21
CA THR A 370 -35.74 -3.65 -0.06
C THR A 370 -35.47 -4.88 0.79
N SER A 371 -34.74 -5.83 0.22
CA SER A 371 -34.33 -7.07 0.89
C SER A 371 -32.85 -7.05 1.26
N LYS A 372 -32.42 -8.08 1.98
CA LYS A 372 -31.01 -8.31 2.31
C LYS A 372 -30.15 -8.37 1.04
N GLU A 373 -30.63 -9.00 0.00
CA GLU A 373 -29.95 -9.13 -1.30
C GLU A 373 -29.64 -7.78 -1.93
N HIS A 374 -30.62 -6.86 -1.93
CA HIS A 374 -30.42 -5.48 -2.41
C HIS A 374 -29.34 -4.74 -1.60
N PHE A 375 -29.37 -4.92 -0.29
CA PHE A 375 -28.41 -4.27 0.61
C PHE A 375 -26.99 -4.80 0.40
N VAL A 376 -26.82 -6.12 0.32
CA VAL A 376 -25.52 -6.76 0.04
C VAL A 376 -25.00 -6.33 -1.33
N ARG A 377 -25.84 -6.33 -2.36
CA ARG A 377 -25.48 -5.88 -3.69
C ARG A 377 -25.04 -4.42 -3.71
N ALA A 378 -25.81 -3.53 -3.08
CA ALA A 378 -25.47 -2.10 -3.00
C ALA A 378 -24.12 -1.86 -2.29
N THR A 379 -23.80 -2.67 -1.28
CA THR A 379 -22.52 -2.61 -0.59
C THR A 379 -21.38 -3.02 -1.52
N LEU A 380 -21.50 -4.10 -2.28
CA LEU A 380 -20.50 -4.50 -3.27
C LEU A 380 -20.36 -3.45 -4.39
N GLU A 381 -21.48 -2.93 -4.91
CA GLU A 381 -21.45 -1.88 -5.93
C GLU A 381 -20.74 -0.62 -5.43
N SER A 382 -20.81 -0.30 -4.13
CA SER A 382 -20.13 0.86 -3.55
C SER A 382 -18.62 0.82 -3.70
N LEU A 383 -18.02 -0.38 -3.67
CA LEU A 383 -16.58 -0.56 -3.90
C LEU A 383 -16.21 -0.16 -5.34
N ALA A 384 -17.03 -0.54 -6.27
CA ALA A 384 -16.84 -0.23 -7.69
C ALA A 384 -17.06 1.26 -7.99
N TYR A 385 -18.05 1.89 -7.37
CA TYR A 385 -18.29 3.33 -7.52
C TYR A 385 -17.13 4.17 -6.96
N GLN A 386 -16.61 3.81 -5.79
CA GLN A 386 -15.45 4.49 -5.20
C GLN A 386 -14.22 4.38 -6.11
N THR A 387 -13.99 3.21 -6.71
CA THR A 387 -12.92 3.03 -7.71
C THR A 387 -13.14 3.90 -8.94
N LYS A 388 -14.38 4.08 -9.39
CA LYS A 388 -14.74 5.00 -10.49
C LYS A 388 -14.43 6.46 -10.12
N ASP A 389 -14.69 6.87 -8.88
CA ASP A 389 -14.34 8.22 -8.40
C ASP A 389 -12.82 8.45 -8.51
N VAL A 390 -12.02 7.47 -8.09
CA VAL A 390 -10.55 7.53 -8.19
C VAL A 390 -10.09 7.58 -9.64
N LEU A 391 -10.62 6.72 -10.51
CA LEU A 391 -10.27 6.70 -11.92
C LEU A 391 -10.61 8.03 -12.61
N ALA A 392 -11.77 8.60 -12.34
CA ALA A 392 -12.17 9.89 -12.88
C ALA A 392 -11.19 11.00 -12.50
N ALA A 393 -10.71 11.00 -11.25
CA ALA A 393 -9.68 11.92 -10.79
C ALA A 393 -8.34 11.68 -11.50
N MET A 394 -7.93 10.43 -11.68
CA MET A 394 -6.68 10.08 -12.37
C MET A 394 -6.69 10.52 -13.84
N GLU A 395 -7.77 10.29 -14.55
CA GLU A 395 -7.92 10.69 -15.96
C GLU A 395 -7.96 12.22 -16.10
N ALA A 396 -8.65 12.91 -15.17
CA ALA A 396 -8.70 14.37 -15.16
C ALA A 396 -7.32 15.01 -14.92
N ASP A 397 -6.52 14.46 -14.01
CA ASP A 397 -5.20 15.00 -13.67
C ASP A 397 -4.12 14.62 -14.70
N SER A 398 -4.16 13.41 -15.22
CA SER A 398 -3.12 12.89 -16.12
C SER A 398 -3.39 13.16 -17.59
N GLY A 399 -4.65 13.33 -17.98
CA GLY A 399 -5.08 13.34 -19.37
C GLY A 399 -4.97 11.97 -20.06
N ILE A 400 -4.71 10.90 -19.30
CA ILE A 400 -4.55 9.54 -19.79
C ILE A 400 -5.87 8.79 -19.58
N SER A 401 -6.39 8.17 -20.63
CA SER A 401 -7.55 7.27 -20.53
C SER A 401 -7.09 5.85 -20.22
N LEU A 402 -7.62 5.28 -19.15
CA LEU A 402 -7.34 3.90 -18.76
C LEU A 402 -7.88 2.93 -19.82
N LYS A 403 -7.05 2.01 -20.27
CA LYS A 403 -7.45 0.96 -21.23
C LYS A 403 -7.87 -0.34 -20.54
N THR A 404 -7.23 -0.68 -19.44
CA THR A 404 -7.46 -1.90 -18.67
C THR A 404 -7.04 -1.67 -17.23
N LEU A 405 -7.81 -2.19 -16.28
CA LEU A 405 -7.44 -2.20 -14.87
C LEU A 405 -7.00 -3.59 -14.46
N ARG A 406 -5.81 -3.73 -13.94
CA ARG A 406 -5.32 -4.95 -13.28
C ARG A 406 -5.70 -4.95 -11.82
N VAL A 407 -6.15 -6.08 -11.31
CA VAL A 407 -6.71 -6.18 -9.94
C VAL A 407 -6.07 -7.29 -9.15
N ASP A 408 -5.94 -7.08 -7.85
CA ASP A 408 -5.49 -8.07 -6.88
C ASP A 408 -6.11 -7.81 -5.50
N GLY A 409 -5.73 -8.64 -4.52
CA GLY A 409 -6.29 -8.59 -3.17
C GLY A 409 -7.43 -9.59 -2.94
N GLY A 410 -7.88 -9.68 -1.70
CA GLY A 410 -8.83 -10.72 -1.30
C GLY A 410 -10.20 -10.65 -1.96
N ALA A 411 -10.72 -9.44 -2.20
CA ALA A 411 -12.06 -9.26 -2.72
C ALA A 411 -12.19 -9.51 -4.24
N VAL A 412 -11.06 -9.62 -4.97
CA VAL A 412 -11.09 -9.85 -6.42
C VAL A 412 -11.59 -11.24 -6.82
N LYS A 413 -11.69 -12.17 -5.86
CA LYS A 413 -12.28 -13.49 -6.07
C LYS A 413 -13.79 -13.43 -6.31
N ASN A 414 -14.43 -12.33 -5.91
CA ASN A 414 -15.85 -12.07 -6.13
C ASN A 414 -16.07 -11.66 -7.59
N ASN A 415 -16.61 -12.57 -8.41
CA ASN A 415 -16.83 -12.33 -9.83
C ASN A 415 -17.91 -11.27 -10.08
N PHE A 416 -18.96 -11.22 -9.23
CA PHE A 416 -19.98 -10.17 -9.33
C PHE A 416 -19.35 -8.78 -9.21
N LEU A 417 -18.49 -8.59 -8.20
CA LEU A 417 -17.80 -7.32 -8.00
C LEU A 417 -16.90 -6.96 -9.20
N MET A 418 -16.17 -7.91 -9.74
CA MET A 418 -15.28 -7.66 -10.88
C MET A 418 -16.04 -7.34 -12.17
N GLU A 419 -17.14 -8.02 -12.44
CA GLU A 419 -18.04 -7.73 -13.58
C GLU A 419 -18.65 -6.34 -13.45
N PHE A 420 -19.18 -6.02 -12.27
CA PHE A 420 -19.75 -4.69 -12.01
C PHE A 420 -18.68 -3.60 -12.07
N GLN A 421 -17.46 -3.86 -11.57
CA GLN A 421 -16.34 -2.92 -11.67
C GLN A 421 -16.02 -2.62 -13.14
N SER A 422 -15.92 -3.62 -13.99
CA SER A 422 -15.68 -3.44 -15.43
C SER A 422 -16.82 -2.62 -16.06
N ASN A 423 -18.07 -2.94 -15.74
CA ASN A 423 -19.24 -2.23 -16.23
C ASN A 423 -19.24 -0.74 -15.85
N ILE A 424 -18.97 -0.43 -14.60
CA ILE A 424 -18.98 0.95 -14.10
C ILE A 424 -17.79 1.77 -14.61
N LEU A 425 -16.61 1.16 -14.73
CA LEU A 425 -15.44 1.83 -15.30
C LEU A 425 -15.58 2.01 -16.83
N GLY A 426 -16.29 1.11 -17.51
CA GLY A 426 -16.35 1.06 -18.97
C GLY A 426 -15.04 0.58 -19.60
N VAL A 427 -14.21 -0.13 -18.84
CA VAL A 427 -12.94 -0.72 -19.31
C VAL A 427 -12.81 -2.14 -18.80
N PRO A 428 -12.04 -3.00 -19.50
CA PRO A 428 -11.78 -4.35 -19.02
C PRO A 428 -11.07 -4.37 -17.67
N VAL A 429 -11.42 -5.37 -16.85
CA VAL A 429 -10.75 -5.69 -15.59
C VAL A 429 -10.05 -7.02 -15.74
N GLU A 430 -8.77 -7.09 -15.42
CA GLU A 430 -7.94 -8.28 -15.55
C GLU A 430 -7.45 -8.77 -14.19
N ARG A 431 -7.76 -10.02 -13.87
CA ARG A 431 -7.31 -10.72 -12.67
C ARG A 431 -6.20 -11.70 -13.05
N PRO A 432 -5.00 -11.60 -12.43
CA PRO A 432 -3.89 -12.51 -12.72
C PRO A 432 -4.05 -13.87 -12.01
N GLU A 433 -3.35 -14.90 -12.52
CA GLU A 433 -3.28 -16.21 -11.86
C GLU A 433 -2.61 -16.11 -10.48
N VAL A 434 -1.54 -15.33 -10.36
CA VAL A 434 -0.83 -15.10 -9.09
C VAL A 434 -1.38 -13.83 -8.45
N ASN A 435 -2.16 -13.98 -7.39
CA ASN A 435 -2.77 -12.85 -6.66
C ASN A 435 -1.83 -12.18 -5.63
N GLU A 436 -0.69 -12.81 -5.32
CA GLU A 436 0.33 -12.28 -4.40
C GLU A 436 1.27 -11.30 -5.10
N THR A 437 0.70 -10.32 -5.80
CA THR A 437 1.42 -9.38 -6.66
C THR A 437 2.37 -8.46 -5.89
N THR A 438 2.04 -8.15 -4.64
CA THR A 438 2.89 -7.35 -3.75
C THR A 438 4.21 -8.06 -3.48
N ALA A 439 4.15 -9.29 -2.98
CA ALA A 439 5.34 -10.10 -2.73
C ALA A 439 6.10 -10.43 -4.01
N LEU A 440 5.38 -10.71 -5.10
CA LEU A 440 5.97 -10.97 -6.41
C LEU A 440 6.72 -9.75 -6.94
N GLY A 441 6.19 -8.55 -6.75
CA GLY A 441 6.86 -7.30 -7.13
C GLY A 441 8.20 -7.11 -6.43
N ALA A 442 8.26 -7.37 -5.13
CA ALA A 442 9.52 -7.35 -4.38
C ALA A 442 10.49 -8.42 -4.87
N ALA A 443 10.00 -9.61 -5.19
CA ALA A 443 10.81 -10.68 -5.76
C ALA A 443 11.39 -10.29 -7.13
N TYR A 444 10.60 -9.67 -8.00
CA TYR A 444 11.07 -9.20 -9.30
C TYR A 444 12.16 -8.12 -9.18
N LEU A 445 11.98 -7.14 -8.27
CA LEU A 445 12.99 -6.11 -8.03
C LEU A 445 14.31 -6.72 -7.57
N ALA A 446 14.27 -7.65 -6.62
CA ALA A 446 15.46 -8.36 -6.15
C ALA A 446 16.09 -9.23 -7.26
N GLY A 447 15.25 -9.96 -7.98
CA GLY A 447 15.70 -10.86 -9.04
C GLY A 447 16.39 -10.12 -10.20
N LEU A 448 15.92 -8.92 -10.54
CA LEU A 448 16.60 -8.07 -11.53
C LEU A 448 18.00 -7.64 -11.05
N ALA A 449 18.11 -7.23 -9.78
CA ALA A 449 19.38 -6.76 -9.22
C ALA A 449 20.47 -7.86 -9.15
N VAL A 450 20.07 -9.12 -8.91
CA VAL A 450 20.99 -10.26 -8.87
C VAL A 450 21.11 -11.03 -10.17
N GLY A 451 20.46 -10.56 -11.26
CA GLY A 451 20.50 -11.20 -12.57
C GLY A 451 19.70 -12.51 -12.66
N TYR A 452 18.78 -12.73 -11.73
CA TYR A 452 17.86 -13.88 -11.77
C TYR A 452 16.88 -13.79 -12.94
N TRP A 453 16.31 -12.62 -13.16
CA TRP A 453 15.64 -12.24 -14.40
C TRP A 453 16.47 -11.17 -15.12
N LYS A 454 16.47 -11.24 -16.44
CA LYS A 454 17.30 -10.38 -17.28
C LYS A 454 16.82 -8.93 -17.29
N ASP A 455 15.53 -8.74 -17.51
CA ASP A 455 14.91 -7.43 -17.66
C ASP A 455 13.39 -7.48 -17.44
N ARG A 456 12.75 -6.30 -17.46
CA ARG A 456 11.29 -6.16 -17.29
C ARG A 456 10.50 -6.85 -18.41
N SER A 457 11.07 -7.01 -19.59
CA SER A 457 10.43 -7.70 -20.70
C SER A 457 10.28 -9.19 -20.42
N GLU A 458 11.33 -9.84 -19.87
CA GLU A 458 11.25 -11.23 -19.43
C GLU A 458 10.17 -11.39 -18.33
N ILE A 459 10.13 -10.48 -17.36
CA ILE A 459 9.13 -10.50 -16.28
C ILE A 459 7.72 -10.35 -16.85
N SER A 460 7.51 -9.43 -17.79
CA SER A 460 6.19 -9.21 -18.41
C SER A 460 5.60 -10.46 -19.04
N THR A 461 6.45 -11.36 -19.57
CA THR A 461 5.99 -12.63 -20.16
C THR A 461 5.48 -13.62 -19.11
N GLN A 462 5.78 -13.42 -17.83
CA GLN A 462 5.36 -14.29 -16.75
C GLN A 462 4.02 -13.87 -16.15
N TRP A 463 3.58 -12.63 -16.38
CA TRP A 463 2.25 -12.21 -15.96
C TRP A 463 1.20 -12.99 -16.76
N LYS A 464 0.44 -13.83 -16.07
CA LYS A 464 -0.57 -14.68 -16.69
C LYS A 464 -1.96 -14.24 -16.26
N LEU A 465 -2.82 -14.10 -17.26
CA LEU A 465 -4.23 -13.77 -17.06
C LEU A 465 -5.00 -15.01 -16.58
N GLU A 466 -5.65 -14.90 -15.43
CA GLU A 466 -6.62 -15.92 -14.98
C GLU A 466 -7.99 -15.62 -15.59
N LYS A 467 -8.50 -14.38 -15.44
CA LYS A 467 -9.81 -14.00 -16.00
C LYS A 467 -9.83 -12.53 -16.38
N ARG A 468 -10.45 -12.26 -17.53
CA ARG A 468 -10.77 -10.92 -18.01
C ARG A 468 -12.28 -10.70 -17.98
N PHE A 469 -12.68 -9.56 -17.42
CA PHE A 469 -14.06 -9.11 -17.33
C PHE A 469 -14.25 -7.95 -18.31
N GLU A 470 -15.12 -8.13 -19.29
CA GLU A 470 -15.40 -7.09 -20.29
C GLU A 470 -16.62 -6.28 -19.90
N PRO A 471 -16.62 -4.96 -20.13
CA PRO A 471 -17.78 -4.13 -19.88
C PRO A 471 -18.91 -4.50 -20.86
N SER A 472 -20.08 -4.77 -20.31
CA SER A 472 -21.29 -5.13 -21.08
C SER A 472 -22.47 -4.18 -20.84
N MET A 473 -22.33 -3.26 -19.86
CA MET A 473 -23.37 -2.30 -19.53
C MET A 473 -23.39 -1.14 -20.51
N GLU A 474 -24.60 -0.77 -20.95
CA GLU A 474 -24.79 0.43 -21.78
C GLU A 474 -24.32 1.70 -21.07
N GLU A 475 -23.75 2.64 -21.81
CA GLU A 475 -23.20 3.88 -21.27
C GLU A 475 -24.26 4.69 -20.50
N ALA A 476 -25.46 4.79 -21.04
CA ALA A 476 -26.58 5.53 -20.39
C ALA A 476 -26.93 4.94 -19.01
N GLN A 477 -26.95 3.60 -18.89
CA GLN A 477 -27.21 2.93 -17.62
C GLN A 477 -26.07 3.16 -16.63
N ARG A 478 -24.83 3.08 -17.10
CA ARG A 478 -23.63 3.38 -16.30
C ARG A 478 -23.67 4.80 -15.73
N ASP A 479 -23.99 5.78 -16.56
CA ASP A 479 -24.06 7.18 -16.18
C ASP A 479 -25.18 7.44 -15.19
N GLU A 480 -26.33 6.80 -15.35
CA GLU A 480 -27.46 6.89 -14.42
C GLU A 480 -27.05 6.36 -13.03
N LEU A 481 -26.50 5.15 -12.97
CA LEU A 481 -26.06 4.53 -11.72
C LEU A 481 -24.99 5.36 -11.02
N TYR A 482 -23.98 5.82 -11.76
CA TYR A 482 -22.91 6.62 -11.19
C TYR A 482 -23.36 8.01 -10.73
N THR A 483 -24.33 8.61 -11.44
CA THR A 483 -24.97 9.86 -11.01
C THR A 483 -25.72 9.67 -9.70
N GLY A 484 -26.42 8.55 -9.53
CA GLY A 484 -27.07 8.17 -8.27
C GLY A 484 -26.04 8.03 -7.12
N TRP A 485 -24.91 7.38 -7.39
CA TRP A 485 -23.81 7.29 -6.42
C TRP A 485 -23.30 8.67 -5.97
N LYS A 486 -23.04 9.58 -6.91
CA LYS A 486 -22.57 10.93 -6.58
C LYS A 486 -23.58 11.71 -5.74
N LYS A 487 -24.89 11.53 -5.99
CA LYS A 487 -25.94 12.12 -5.15
C LYS A 487 -25.93 11.54 -3.74
N ALA A 488 -25.74 10.23 -3.59
CA ALA A 488 -25.68 9.56 -2.30
C ALA A 488 -24.48 10.04 -1.48
N VAL A 489 -23.30 10.15 -2.09
CA VAL A 489 -22.08 10.68 -1.44
C VAL A 489 -22.29 12.12 -0.99
N LYS A 490 -22.86 12.97 -1.85
CA LYS A 490 -23.16 14.38 -1.52
C LYS A 490 -24.12 14.49 -0.34
N ALA A 491 -25.14 13.65 -0.29
CA ALA A 491 -26.10 13.60 0.82
C ALA A 491 -25.44 13.12 2.12
N ALA A 492 -24.58 12.08 2.05
CA ALA A 492 -23.81 11.62 3.21
C ALA A 492 -22.88 12.71 3.75
N MET A 493 -22.20 13.46 2.86
CA MET A 493 -21.34 14.57 3.26
C MET A 493 -22.10 15.76 3.87
N ALA A 494 -23.36 15.93 3.52
CA ALA A 494 -24.21 16.98 4.09
C ALA A 494 -24.77 16.62 5.48
N PHE A 495 -24.76 15.33 5.83
CA PHE A 495 -25.21 14.83 7.14
C PHE A 495 -24.00 14.70 8.10
N LYS A 496 -23.52 15.83 8.59
CA LYS A 496 -22.39 15.91 9.54
C LYS A 496 -22.85 16.31 10.93
#